data_e3cbb121cac6ab1a050b4f7165e8ea64
#
_entry.id   e3cbb121cac6ab1a050b4f7165e8ea64
#
_cell.length_a   1.000
_cell.length_b   1.000
_cell.length_c   1.000
_cell.angle_alpha   90.00
_cell.angle_beta   90.00
_cell.angle_gamma   90.00
#
_symmetry.space_group_name_H-M   'P 1'
#
loop_
_entity.id
_entity.type
_entity.pdbx_description
1 polymer ?
#
loop_
_entity_poly.entity_id
_entity_poly.type
_entity_poly.pdbx_seq_one_letter_code
_entity_poly.pdbx_strand_id
1 'polypeptide(L)'
;MAKNSLKTLIRLHKFLLDEKRKELGRHLRFEAALMKRKELLEARYAEETAVAEQNPYAAVTLGKFIDWYLDEQKKADDALAAVRAQIEQVRDEIMEAFQTLKTYEITQSNRDKREKAELERKMTAVLDEIGIVLNRRRKMQEAREAADAPDDEKK
;
A
#
# COMPACT_ATOMS: atom_id res chain seq x y z
N MET A 1 -2.74 -9.16 25.56
CA MET A 1 -3.79 -8.74 24.62
C MET A 1 -3.39 -7.64 23.61
N ALA A 2 -2.39 -6.81 23.86
CA ALA A 2 -1.98 -5.72 22.95
C ALA A 2 -1.28 -6.15 21.63
N LYS A 3 -0.74 -7.38 21.54
CA LYS A 3 -0.03 -7.88 20.34
C LYS A 3 -0.91 -8.05 19.11
N ASN A 4 -2.18 -8.42 19.29
CA ASN A 4 -3.09 -8.67 18.16
C ASN A 4 -3.75 -7.39 17.61
N SER A 5 -3.81 -6.30 18.39
CA SER A 5 -4.51 -5.09 17.97
C SER A 5 -3.79 -4.36 16.83
N LEU A 6 -2.44 -4.26 16.87
CA LEU A 6 -1.69 -3.55 15.83
C LEU A 6 -1.68 -4.30 14.48
N LYS A 7 -1.56 -5.63 14.50
CA LYS A 7 -1.68 -6.45 13.28
C LYS A 7 -3.07 -6.34 12.65
N THR A 8 -4.10 -6.26 13.49
CA THR A 8 -5.49 -6.07 13.04
C THR A 8 -5.67 -4.68 12.42
N LEU A 9 -5.09 -3.63 13.02
CA LEU A 9 -5.10 -2.27 12.47
C LEU A 9 -4.37 -2.22 11.12
N ILE A 10 -3.22 -2.87 10.99
CA ILE A 10 -2.50 -2.95 9.70
C ILE A 10 -3.37 -3.60 8.63
N ARG A 11 -4.08 -4.69 8.93
CA ARG A 11 -5.00 -5.34 7.99
C ARG A 11 -6.15 -4.42 7.60
N LEU A 12 -6.73 -3.73 8.57
CA LEU A 12 -7.81 -2.76 8.33
C LEU A 12 -7.34 -1.62 7.41
N HIS A 13 -6.18 -1.02 7.70
CA HIS A 13 -5.67 0.08 6.88
C HIS A 13 -5.24 -0.38 5.48
N LYS A 14 -4.75 -1.61 5.31
CA LYS A 14 -4.53 -2.20 3.97
C LYS A 14 -5.84 -2.31 3.19
N PHE A 15 -6.88 -2.83 3.82
CA PHE A 15 -8.19 -2.92 3.20
C PHE A 15 -8.74 -1.54 2.80
N LEU A 16 -8.68 -0.55 3.70
CA LEU A 16 -9.13 0.81 3.41
C LEU A 16 -8.34 1.45 2.25
N LEU A 17 -7.03 1.24 2.21
CA LEU A 17 -6.18 1.70 1.11
C LEU A 17 -6.58 1.06 -0.23
N ASP A 18 -6.86 -0.24 -0.24
CA ASP A 18 -7.29 -0.96 -1.45
C ASP A 18 -8.69 -0.50 -1.92
N GLU A 19 -9.62 -0.20 -1.01
CA GLU A 19 -10.92 0.40 -1.36
C GLU A 19 -10.75 1.79 -2.00
N LYS A 20 -9.87 2.64 -1.47
CA LYS A 20 -9.55 3.95 -2.06
C LYS A 20 -8.90 3.83 -3.46
N ARG A 21 -8.03 2.84 -3.66
CA ARG A 21 -7.48 2.54 -4.99
C ARG A 21 -8.54 2.10 -6.00
N LYS A 22 -9.51 1.30 -5.57
CA LYS A 22 -10.64 0.90 -6.42
C LYS A 22 -11.52 2.11 -6.76
N GLU A 23 -11.73 3.02 -5.82
CA GLU A 23 -12.46 4.27 -6.02
C GLU A 23 -11.75 5.15 -7.07
N LEU A 24 -10.45 5.36 -6.93
CA LEU A 24 -9.62 6.04 -7.92
C LEU A 24 -9.76 5.41 -9.31
N GLY A 25 -9.69 4.08 -9.39
CA GLY A 25 -9.87 3.35 -10.64
C GLY A 25 -11.25 3.56 -11.29
N ARG A 26 -12.32 3.75 -10.48
CA ARG A 26 -13.65 4.10 -11.01
C ARG A 26 -13.67 5.51 -11.61
N HIS A 27 -13.10 6.48 -10.91
CA HIS A 27 -13.04 7.88 -11.40
C HIS A 27 -12.20 8.01 -12.66
N LEU A 28 -11.04 7.31 -12.74
CA LEU A 28 -10.21 7.30 -13.96
C LEU A 28 -10.92 6.68 -15.16
N ARG A 29 -11.69 5.60 -14.96
CA ARG A 29 -12.50 5.03 -16.04
C ARG A 29 -13.62 5.97 -16.49
N PHE A 30 -14.22 6.70 -15.55
CA PHE A 30 -15.25 7.68 -15.88
C PHE A 30 -14.66 8.89 -16.62
N GLU A 31 -13.49 9.38 -16.22
CA GLU A 31 -12.75 10.41 -16.96
C GLU A 31 -12.47 9.97 -18.41
N ALA A 32 -11.94 8.76 -18.58
CA ALA A 32 -11.66 8.20 -19.92
C ALA A 32 -12.93 8.09 -20.80
N ALA A 33 -14.05 7.70 -20.19
CA ALA A 33 -15.34 7.65 -20.90
C ALA A 33 -15.84 9.03 -21.33
N LEU A 34 -15.67 10.05 -20.49
CA LEU A 34 -16.01 11.44 -20.82
C LEU A 34 -15.12 11.99 -21.94
N MET A 35 -13.81 11.72 -21.89
CA MET A 35 -12.89 12.11 -22.96
C MET A 35 -13.26 11.47 -24.28
N LYS A 36 -13.56 10.19 -24.30
CA LYS A 36 -14.02 9.48 -25.49
C LYS A 36 -15.35 10.05 -26.03
N ARG A 37 -16.28 10.43 -25.12
CA ARG A 37 -17.51 11.10 -25.54
C ARG A 37 -17.23 12.43 -26.24
N LYS A 38 -16.28 13.23 -25.74
CA LYS A 38 -15.88 14.49 -26.39
C LYS A 38 -15.31 14.24 -27.79
N GLU A 39 -14.41 13.26 -27.95
CA GLU A 39 -13.87 12.89 -29.25
C GLU A 39 -14.98 12.52 -30.25
N LEU A 40 -15.98 11.75 -29.81
CA LEU A 40 -17.13 11.40 -30.64
C LEU A 40 -18.01 12.60 -30.99
N LEU A 41 -18.18 13.55 -30.08
CA LEU A 41 -18.91 14.80 -30.35
C LEU A 41 -18.16 15.66 -31.35
N GLU A 42 -16.86 15.77 -31.27
CA GLU A 42 -16.01 16.50 -32.24
C GLU A 42 -16.05 15.86 -33.62
N ALA A 43 -15.94 14.53 -33.69
CA ALA A 43 -16.05 13.80 -34.96
C ALA A 43 -17.42 14.03 -35.61
N ARG A 44 -18.50 13.93 -34.84
CA ARG A 44 -19.85 14.20 -35.33
C ARG A 44 -20.03 15.64 -35.78
N TYR A 45 -19.46 16.61 -35.09
CA TYR A 45 -19.47 18.02 -35.49
C TYR A 45 -18.78 18.21 -36.84
N ALA A 46 -17.62 17.57 -37.06
CA ALA A 46 -16.89 17.62 -38.33
C ALA A 46 -17.70 17.00 -39.50
N GLU A 47 -18.36 15.85 -39.24
CA GLU A 47 -19.20 15.17 -40.24
C GLU A 47 -20.41 16.05 -40.62
N GLU A 48 -21.16 16.59 -39.66
CA GLU A 48 -22.35 17.40 -39.92
C GLU A 48 -22.01 18.73 -40.64
N THR A 49 -20.88 19.36 -40.28
CA THR A 49 -20.39 20.54 -41.00
C THR A 49 -20.01 20.23 -42.45
N ALA A 50 -19.31 19.14 -42.71
CA ALA A 50 -18.94 18.74 -44.06
C ALA A 50 -20.16 18.41 -44.91
N VAL A 51 -21.21 17.81 -44.37
CA VAL A 51 -22.48 17.55 -45.05
C VAL A 51 -23.21 18.86 -45.36
N ALA A 52 -23.23 19.82 -44.44
CA ALA A 52 -23.89 21.11 -44.60
C ALA A 52 -23.22 21.99 -45.69
N GLU A 53 -21.89 21.88 -45.87
CA GLU A 53 -21.15 22.56 -46.94
C GLU A 53 -21.57 22.08 -48.35
N GLN A 54 -21.99 20.82 -48.47
CA GLN A 54 -22.37 20.21 -49.73
C GLN A 54 -23.87 20.22 -50.00
N ASN A 55 -24.71 20.47 -48.99
CA ASN A 55 -26.16 20.42 -49.08
C ASN A 55 -26.85 21.61 -48.44
N PRO A 56 -27.44 22.53 -49.25
CA PRO A 56 -28.14 23.71 -48.70
C PRO A 56 -29.30 23.40 -47.76
N TYR A 57 -29.97 22.26 -47.90
CA TYR A 57 -31.04 21.86 -46.98
C TYR A 57 -30.50 21.44 -45.63
N ALA A 58 -29.32 20.79 -45.56
CA ALA A 58 -28.64 20.45 -44.34
C ALA A 58 -28.13 21.72 -43.60
N ALA A 59 -27.71 22.73 -44.33
CA ALA A 59 -27.27 24.01 -43.78
C ALA A 59 -28.35 24.72 -42.92
N VAL A 60 -29.64 24.56 -43.25
CA VAL A 60 -30.75 25.16 -42.48
C VAL A 60 -30.85 24.58 -41.07
N THR A 61 -30.52 23.30 -40.86
CA THR A 61 -30.59 22.61 -39.58
C THR A 61 -29.29 22.70 -38.77
N LEU A 62 -28.19 23.09 -39.42
CA LEU A 62 -26.85 23.14 -38.84
C LEU A 62 -26.81 24.06 -37.62
N GLY A 63 -27.49 25.22 -37.62
CA GLY A 63 -27.50 26.15 -36.48
C GLY A 63 -27.99 25.50 -35.19
N LYS A 64 -29.11 24.77 -35.24
CA LYS A 64 -29.65 24.04 -34.08
C LYS A 64 -28.73 22.91 -33.62
N PHE A 65 -28.04 22.26 -34.57
CA PHE A 65 -27.07 21.24 -34.24
C PHE A 65 -25.84 21.82 -33.55
N ILE A 66 -25.35 22.98 -33.98
CA ILE A 66 -24.23 23.69 -33.34
C ILE A 66 -24.60 24.07 -31.92
N ASP A 67 -25.80 24.64 -31.67
CA ASP A 67 -26.26 24.99 -30.34
C ASP A 67 -26.29 23.75 -29.41
N TRP A 68 -26.82 22.65 -29.89
CA TRP A 68 -26.82 21.37 -29.16
C TRP A 68 -25.40 20.86 -28.90
N TYR A 69 -24.50 20.92 -29.89
CA TYR A 69 -23.11 20.50 -29.76
C TYR A 69 -22.36 21.28 -28.68
N LEU A 70 -22.52 22.62 -28.69
CA LEU A 70 -21.89 23.49 -27.71
C LEU A 70 -22.40 23.22 -26.28
N ASP A 71 -23.70 22.96 -26.12
CA ASP A 71 -24.29 22.58 -24.84
C ASP A 71 -23.75 21.24 -24.33
N GLU A 72 -23.69 20.21 -25.20
CA GLU A 72 -23.15 18.89 -24.85
C GLU A 72 -21.63 18.94 -24.56
N GLN A 73 -20.88 19.75 -25.30
CA GLN A 73 -19.46 19.98 -25.04
C GLN A 73 -19.24 20.63 -23.67
N LYS A 74 -20.01 21.66 -23.36
CA LYS A 74 -19.94 22.32 -22.05
C LYS A 74 -20.28 21.36 -20.90
N LYS A 75 -21.34 20.56 -21.04
CA LYS A 75 -21.69 19.51 -20.05
C LYS A 75 -20.56 18.52 -19.83
N ALA A 76 -19.89 18.09 -20.91
CA ALA A 76 -18.77 17.17 -20.82
C ALA A 76 -17.55 17.82 -20.15
N ASP A 77 -17.28 19.10 -20.42
CA ASP A 77 -16.18 19.84 -19.78
C ASP A 77 -16.44 20.06 -18.27
N ASP A 78 -17.66 20.44 -17.91
CA ASP A 78 -18.06 20.58 -16.50
C ASP A 78 -17.93 19.23 -15.74
N ALA A 79 -18.37 18.14 -16.38
CA ALA A 79 -18.23 16.79 -15.81
C ALA A 79 -16.77 16.35 -15.69
N LEU A 80 -15.92 16.69 -16.67
CA LEU A 80 -14.47 16.42 -16.63
C LEU A 80 -13.80 17.21 -15.51
N ALA A 81 -14.13 18.47 -15.35
CA ALA A 81 -13.59 19.28 -14.25
C ALA A 81 -13.99 18.70 -12.88
N ALA A 82 -15.25 18.29 -12.71
CA ALA A 82 -15.74 17.68 -11.48
C ALA A 82 -15.04 16.35 -11.17
N VAL A 83 -14.92 15.44 -12.14
CA VAL A 83 -14.26 14.15 -11.91
C VAL A 83 -12.77 14.30 -11.63
N ARG A 84 -12.08 15.24 -12.27
CA ARG A 84 -10.67 15.54 -12.00
C ARG A 84 -10.46 16.06 -10.58
N ALA A 85 -11.34 16.92 -10.09
CA ALA A 85 -11.30 17.35 -8.69
C ALA A 85 -11.47 16.17 -7.71
N GLN A 86 -12.38 15.23 -8.02
CA GLN A 86 -12.55 13.99 -7.23
C GLN A 86 -11.31 13.09 -7.30
N ILE A 87 -10.67 12.96 -8.46
CA ILE A 87 -9.43 12.19 -8.62
C ILE A 87 -8.32 12.75 -7.72
N GLU A 88 -8.13 14.07 -7.71
CA GLU A 88 -7.12 14.70 -6.83
C GLU A 88 -7.44 14.48 -5.36
N GLN A 89 -8.69 14.66 -4.95
CA GLN A 89 -9.11 14.38 -3.57
C GLN A 89 -8.81 12.94 -3.16
N VAL A 90 -9.19 11.95 -3.99
CA VAL A 90 -8.95 10.53 -3.67
C VAL A 90 -7.45 10.20 -3.67
N ARG A 91 -6.64 10.86 -4.49
CA ARG A 91 -5.17 10.74 -4.46
C ARG A 91 -4.59 11.21 -3.12
N ASP A 92 -5.05 12.34 -2.61
CA ASP A 92 -4.63 12.85 -1.30
C ASP A 92 -5.03 11.88 -0.18
N GLU A 93 -6.26 11.38 -0.20
CA GLU A 93 -6.74 10.37 0.75
C GLU A 93 -5.93 9.07 0.70
N ILE A 94 -5.52 8.63 -0.48
CA ILE A 94 -4.62 7.47 -0.66
C ILE A 94 -3.26 7.74 -0.03
N MET A 95 -2.72 8.94 -0.21
CA MET A 95 -1.42 9.33 0.36
C MET A 95 -1.47 9.31 1.89
N GLU A 96 -2.50 9.90 2.49
CA GLU A 96 -2.72 9.89 3.94
C GLU A 96 -2.90 8.48 4.50
N ALA A 97 -3.73 7.67 3.85
CA ALA A 97 -3.96 6.27 4.23
C ALA A 97 -2.66 5.44 4.15
N PHE A 98 -1.84 5.68 3.13
CA PHE A 98 -0.54 5.03 2.97
C PHE A 98 0.45 5.44 4.07
N GLN A 99 0.54 6.73 4.40
CA GLN A 99 1.39 7.22 5.49
C GLN A 99 0.99 6.59 6.84
N THR A 100 -0.30 6.55 7.12
CA THR A 100 -0.85 5.93 8.32
C THR A 100 -0.50 4.45 8.39
N LEU A 101 -0.70 3.72 7.29
CA LEU A 101 -0.34 2.30 7.20
C LEU A 101 1.16 2.09 7.46
N LYS A 102 2.02 2.91 6.85
CA LYS A 102 3.48 2.83 7.03
C LYS A 102 3.89 3.07 8.48
N THR A 103 3.26 4.01 9.16
CA THR A 103 3.51 4.27 10.59
C THR A 103 3.21 3.03 11.44
N TYR A 104 2.10 2.35 11.18
CA TYR A 104 1.77 1.10 11.89
C TYR A 104 2.72 -0.05 11.55
N GLU A 105 3.09 -0.22 10.28
CA GLU A 105 4.05 -1.24 9.84
C GLU A 105 5.42 -1.05 10.50
N ILE A 106 5.95 0.17 10.53
CA ILE A 106 7.22 0.51 11.17
C ILE A 106 7.15 0.25 12.68
N THR A 107 6.06 0.65 13.32
CA THR A 107 5.84 0.43 14.77
C THR A 107 5.82 -1.06 15.08
N GLN A 108 5.12 -1.87 14.28
CA GLN A 108 5.10 -3.33 14.45
C GLN A 108 6.48 -3.94 14.24
N SER A 109 7.19 -3.56 13.19
CA SER A 109 8.55 -4.04 12.92
C SER A 109 9.51 -3.74 14.08
N ASN A 110 9.43 -2.53 14.64
CA ASN A 110 10.26 -2.16 15.79
C ASN A 110 9.92 -2.97 17.04
N ARG A 111 8.65 -3.28 17.27
CA ARG A 111 8.24 -4.18 18.37
C ARG A 111 8.79 -5.59 18.16
N ASP A 112 8.64 -6.14 16.98
CA ASP A 112 9.12 -7.49 16.65
C ASP A 112 10.65 -7.59 16.83
N LYS A 113 11.41 -6.57 16.40
CA LYS A 113 12.86 -6.49 16.60
C LYS A 113 13.25 -6.46 18.08
N ARG A 114 12.55 -5.68 18.90
CA ARG A 114 12.81 -5.62 20.36
C ARG A 114 12.53 -6.95 21.03
N GLU A 115 11.41 -7.59 20.71
CA GLU A 115 11.04 -8.89 21.27
C GLU A 115 12.06 -9.97 20.90
N LYS A 116 12.52 -9.97 19.63
CA LYS A 116 13.56 -10.90 19.16
C LYS A 116 14.87 -10.68 19.93
N ALA A 117 15.31 -9.44 20.07
CA ALA A 117 16.52 -9.12 20.83
C ALA A 117 16.44 -9.51 22.32
N GLU A 118 15.26 -9.36 22.94
CA GLU A 118 15.05 -9.81 24.32
C GLU A 118 15.10 -11.33 24.45
N LEU A 119 14.50 -12.06 23.49
CA LEU A 119 14.59 -13.52 23.46
C LEU A 119 16.03 -14.00 23.27
N GLU A 120 16.76 -13.41 22.35
CA GLU A 120 18.18 -13.73 22.13
C GLU A 120 19.02 -13.48 23.39
N ARG A 121 18.82 -12.36 24.08
CA ARG A 121 19.50 -12.07 25.36
C ARG A 121 19.18 -13.12 26.43
N LYS A 122 17.90 -13.52 26.57
CA LYS A 122 17.49 -14.56 27.51
C LYS A 122 18.11 -15.90 27.18
N MET A 123 18.13 -16.28 25.90
CA MET A 123 18.75 -17.52 25.46
C MET A 123 20.26 -17.52 25.73
N THR A 124 20.97 -16.44 25.44
CA THR A 124 22.40 -16.31 25.72
C THR A 124 22.67 -16.45 27.24
N ALA A 125 21.89 -15.77 28.09
CA ALA A 125 22.04 -15.88 29.54
C ALA A 125 21.87 -17.34 30.05
N VAL A 126 20.88 -18.07 29.51
CA VAL A 126 20.67 -19.50 29.87
C VAL A 126 21.85 -20.36 29.37
N LEU A 127 22.36 -20.12 28.17
CA LEU A 127 23.52 -20.86 27.66
C LEU A 127 24.78 -20.59 28.48
N ASP A 128 25.01 -19.35 28.91
CA ASP A 128 26.11 -18.96 29.78
C ASP A 128 26.01 -19.68 31.13
N GLU A 129 24.82 -19.73 31.73
CA GLU A 129 24.60 -20.45 32.99
C GLU A 129 24.89 -21.95 32.86
N ILE A 130 24.39 -22.59 31.78
CA ILE A 130 24.69 -23.99 31.48
C ILE A 130 26.20 -24.20 31.31
N GLY A 131 26.87 -23.30 30.57
CA GLY A 131 28.32 -23.36 30.34
C GLY A 131 29.11 -23.31 31.68
N ILE A 132 28.71 -22.42 32.62
CA ILE A 132 29.31 -22.32 33.95
C ILE A 132 29.12 -23.61 34.74
N VAL A 133 27.91 -24.19 34.74
CA VAL A 133 27.61 -25.44 35.43
C VAL A 133 28.43 -26.61 34.90
N LEU A 134 28.50 -26.76 33.56
CA LEU A 134 29.27 -27.80 32.91
C LEU A 134 30.77 -27.67 33.21
N ASN A 135 31.34 -26.47 33.15
CA ASN A 135 32.73 -26.21 33.47
C ASN A 135 33.05 -26.53 34.94
N ARG A 136 32.15 -26.16 35.86
CA ARG A 136 32.30 -26.51 37.30
C ARG A 136 32.27 -28.04 37.50
N ARG A 137 31.38 -28.78 36.86
CA ARG A 137 31.30 -30.22 36.94
C ARG A 137 32.58 -30.88 36.40
N ARG A 138 33.08 -30.41 35.24
CA ARG A 138 34.33 -30.90 34.67
C ARG A 138 35.51 -30.71 35.62
N LYS A 139 35.70 -29.53 36.19
CA LYS A 139 36.75 -29.24 37.16
C LYS A 139 36.64 -30.08 38.42
N MET A 140 35.43 -30.35 38.89
CA MET A 140 35.23 -31.25 40.04
C MET A 140 35.59 -32.73 39.70
N GLN A 141 35.31 -33.15 38.47
CA GLN A 141 35.66 -34.50 38.02
C GLN A 141 37.17 -34.64 37.85
N GLU A 142 37.84 -33.69 37.21
CA GLU A 142 39.30 -33.61 37.07
C GLU A 142 39.99 -33.63 38.45
N ALA A 143 39.47 -32.88 39.42
CA ALA A 143 39.99 -32.88 40.78
C ALA A 143 39.80 -34.18 41.55
N ARG A 144 38.72 -34.94 41.31
CA ARG A 144 38.51 -36.28 41.89
C ARG A 144 39.43 -37.30 41.28
N GLU A 145 39.62 -37.28 39.95
CA GLU A 145 40.54 -38.18 39.25
C GLU A 145 42.00 -37.93 39.65
N ALA A 146 42.39 -36.67 39.89
CA ALA A 146 43.69 -36.32 40.42
C ALA A 146 43.93 -36.73 41.90
N ALA A 147 42.87 -36.81 42.70
CA ALA A 147 42.93 -37.27 44.08
C ALA A 147 42.95 -38.78 44.22
N ASP A 148 42.42 -39.52 43.23
CA ASP A 148 42.34 -40.99 43.18
C ASP A 148 43.54 -41.63 42.43
N ALA A 149 44.48 -40.82 41.91
CA ALA A 149 45.70 -41.31 41.31
C ALA A 149 46.60 -41.95 42.37
N PRO A 150 47.01 -43.25 42.21
CA PRO A 150 47.86 -43.92 43.16
C PRO A 150 49.25 -43.26 43.23
N ASP A 151 49.74 -43.05 44.48
CA ASP A 151 51.07 -42.49 44.78
C ASP A 151 52.18 -43.50 44.48
N ASP A 152 52.36 -43.82 43.19
CA ASP A 152 53.30 -44.85 42.67
C ASP A 152 54.61 -44.21 42.15
N GLU A 153 55.23 -43.30 42.90
CA GLU A 153 56.65 -42.98 42.68
C GLU A 153 57.35 -42.55 44.00
N LYS A 154 57.63 -43.52 44.84
CA LYS A 154 58.79 -43.49 45.73
C LYS A 154 59.34 -44.87 45.98
N LYS A 155 60.23 -45.31 45.11
CA LYS A 155 61.36 -46.17 45.45
C LYS A 155 62.58 -45.82 44.62
#